data_166cf7c46532949cd43b8ad5b62165d1
#
_entry.id   166cf7c46532949cd43b8ad5b62165d1
#
_cell.length_a   1.000
_cell.length_b   1.000
_cell.length_c   1.000
_cell.angle_alpha   90.00
_cell.angle_beta   90.00
_cell.angle_gamma   90.00
#
_symmetry.space_group_name_H-M   'P 1'
#
loop_
_entity.id
_entity.type
_entity.pdbx_description
1 polymer ?
#
loop_
_entity_poly.entity_id
_entity_poly.type
_entity_poly.pdbx_seq_one_letter_code
_entity_poly.pdbx_strand_id
1 'polypeptide(L)'
;MNKIVFLDEYSIAGRDMSKVSEQGDYTAYENTRKEDVVERLKGATIAISNKVMIDGEAMRQLPDLKLICVAATGMNNVDLVTAKELGIEVKNAVGYSTSAVAETTLASALALARHIVYFDEYFHDGRYANADRAFCFD
;
A
#
# COMPACT_ATOMS: atom_id res chain seq x y z
N MET A 1 -5.55 7.38 -26.83
CA MET A 1 -6.23 7.35 -25.52
C MET A 1 -5.38 6.46 -24.61
N ASN A 2 -5.12 6.83 -23.36
CA ASN A 2 -4.33 6.00 -22.46
C ASN A 2 -5.15 4.78 -22.06
N LYS A 3 -4.53 3.59 -22.07
CA LYS A 3 -5.07 2.41 -21.41
C LYS A 3 -4.43 2.28 -20.04
N ILE A 4 -5.25 2.38 -19.00
CA ILE A 4 -4.83 2.40 -17.59
C ILE A 4 -5.30 1.11 -16.92
N VAL A 5 -4.37 0.37 -16.34
CA VAL A 5 -4.69 -0.90 -15.67
C VAL A 5 -4.22 -0.85 -14.22
N PHE A 6 -5.13 -1.10 -13.27
CA PHE A 6 -4.83 -1.28 -11.86
C PHE A 6 -4.83 -2.77 -11.50
N LEU A 7 -3.70 -3.27 -11.04
CA LEU A 7 -3.48 -4.70 -10.82
C LEU A 7 -4.04 -5.24 -9.50
N ASP A 8 -4.24 -4.38 -8.49
CA ASP A 8 -4.60 -4.77 -7.12
C ASP A 8 -5.40 -3.68 -6.40
N GLU A 9 -6.52 -3.25 -6.99
CA GLU A 9 -7.35 -2.14 -6.49
C GLU A 9 -7.89 -2.38 -5.07
N TYR A 10 -8.08 -3.66 -4.64
CA TYR A 10 -8.49 -3.97 -3.26
C TYR A 10 -7.56 -3.33 -2.21
N SER A 11 -6.30 -3.14 -2.57
CA SER A 11 -5.26 -2.66 -1.67
C SER A 11 -5.41 -1.18 -1.25
N ILE A 12 -6.26 -0.43 -1.94
CA ILE A 12 -6.58 0.97 -1.64
C ILE A 12 -7.93 1.16 -0.94
N ALA A 13 -8.52 0.05 -0.47
CA ALA A 13 -9.70 0.04 0.40
C ALA A 13 -10.90 0.87 -0.14
N GLY A 14 -11.25 0.71 -1.40
CA GLY A 14 -12.44 1.35 -2.01
C GLY A 14 -12.32 2.86 -2.16
N ARG A 15 -11.12 3.40 -2.30
CA ARG A 15 -10.91 4.82 -2.64
C ARG A 15 -11.56 5.16 -3.98
N ASP A 16 -12.10 6.37 -4.06
CA ASP A 16 -12.65 6.89 -5.31
C ASP A 16 -11.57 7.04 -6.38
N MET A 17 -11.72 6.30 -7.48
CA MET A 17 -10.82 6.30 -8.63
C MET A 17 -11.37 7.07 -9.83
N SER A 18 -12.46 7.83 -9.66
CA SER A 18 -13.11 8.59 -10.73
C SER A 18 -12.13 9.50 -11.49
N LYS A 19 -11.29 10.24 -10.76
CA LYS A 19 -10.26 11.11 -11.35
C LYS A 19 -9.23 10.38 -12.20
N VAL A 20 -8.97 9.11 -11.90
CA VAL A 20 -8.05 8.27 -12.69
C VAL A 20 -8.77 7.71 -13.90
N SER A 21 -10.01 7.22 -13.73
CA SER A 21 -10.81 6.67 -14.82
C SER A 21 -11.17 7.72 -15.90
N GLU A 22 -11.25 8.99 -15.54
CA GLU A 22 -11.42 10.10 -16.48
C GLU A 22 -10.22 10.34 -17.41
N GLN A 23 -9.03 9.80 -17.07
CA GLN A 23 -7.79 10.02 -17.83
C GLN A 23 -7.60 9.03 -18.99
N GLY A 24 -8.48 8.02 -19.12
CA GLY A 24 -8.33 7.03 -20.18
C GLY A 24 -9.27 5.83 -20.05
N ASP A 25 -8.98 4.80 -20.84
CA ASP A 25 -9.63 3.50 -20.74
C ASP A 25 -9.10 2.79 -19.47
N TYR A 26 -9.90 2.82 -18.42
CA TYR A 26 -9.55 2.32 -17.09
C TYR A 26 -10.10 0.92 -16.84
N THR A 27 -9.22 0.01 -16.49
CA THR A 27 -9.55 -1.34 -16.04
C THR A 27 -8.90 -1.62 -14.70
N ALA A 28 -9.66 -2.11 -13.73
CA ALA A 28 -9.14 -2.51 -12.42
C ALA A 28 -9.38 -4.00 -12.16
N TYR A 29 -8.40 -4.62 -11.53
CA TYR A 29 -8.49 -5.97 -11.00
C TYR A 29 -8.43 -5.92 -9.48
N GLU A 30 -9.25 -6.71 -8.82
CA GLU A 30 -9.23 -6.81 -7.36
C GLU A 30 -7.84 -7.26 -6.88
N ASN A 31 -7.29 -8.28 -7.50
CA ASN A 31 -5.92 -8.77 -7.26
C ASN A 31 -5.37 -9.44 -8.53
N THR A 32 -4.04 -9.46 -8.70
CA THR A 32 -3.37 -10.05 -9.86
C THR A 32 -2.27 -10.99 -9.39
N ARG A 33 -2.30 -12.24 -9.86
CA ARG A 33 -1.20 -13.18 -9.64
C ARG A 33 -0.02 -12.82 -10.54
N LYS A 34 1.20 -13.20 -10.15
CA LYS A 34 2.43 -12.90 -10.89
C LYS A 34 2.36 -13.35 -12.36
N GLU A 35 1.83 -14.52 -12.60
CA GLU A 35 1.70 -15.11 -13.95
C GLU A 35 0.71 -14.36 -14.85
N ASP A 36 -0.25 -13.64 -14.28
CA ASP A 36 -1.27 -12.91 -15.02
C ASP A 36 -0.86 -11.45 -15.35
N VAL A 37 0.26 -10.96 -14.81
CA VAL A 37 0.67 -9.54 -14.92
C VAL A 37 0.84 -9.11 -16.37
N VAL A 38 1.57 -9.89 -17.16
CA VAL A 38 1.86 -9.57 -18.57
C VAL A 38 0.57 -9.54 -19.40
N GLU A 39 -0.29 -10.54 -19.22
CA GLU A 39 -1.54 -10.63 -19.97
C GLU A 39 -2.47 -9.44 -19.64
N ARG A 40 -2.61 -9.10 -18.35
CA ARG A 40 -3.47 -8.00 -17.91
C ARG A 40 -2.95 -6.63 -18.33
N LEU A 41 -1.63 -6.45 -18.39
CA LEU A 41 -0.99 -5.21 -18.83
C LEU A 41 -0.81 -5.11 -20.34
N LYS A 42 -1.21 -6.12 -21.12
CA LYS A 42 -1.04 -6.12 -22.58
C LYS A 42 -1.75 -4.92 -23.23
N GLY A 43 -0.96 -4.09 -23.92
CA GLY A 43 -1.41 -2.85 -24.54
C GLY A 43 -1.70 -1.71 -23.54
N ALA A 44 -1.42 -1.90 -22.24
CA ALA A 44 -1.52 -0.82 -21.27
C ALA A 44 -0.39 0.20 -21.45
N THR A 45 -0.73 1.49 -21.38
CA THR A 45 0.25 2.57 -21.37
C THR A 45 0.62 2.99 -19.95
N ILE A 46 -0.29 2.76 -19.00
CA ILE A 46 -0.13 3.09 -17.57
C ILE A 46 -0.52 1.87 -16.74
N ALA A 47 0.36 1.42 -15.88
CA ALA A 47 0.10 0.41 -14.87
C ALA A 47 0.01 1.07 -13.48
N ILE A 48 -0.96 0.67 -12.67
CA ILE A 48 -1.05 1.03 -11.25
C ILE A 48 -0.92 -0.25 -10.44
N SER A 49 -0.08 -0.24 -9.41
CA SER A 49 0.08 -1.36 -8.49
C SER A 49 0.45 -0.86 -7.10
N ASN A 50 0.01 -1.54 -6.06
CA ASN A 50 0.45 -1.33 -4.68
C ASN A 50 1.36 -2.47 -4.20
N LYS A 51 0.96 -3.71 -4.45
CA LYS A 51 1.65 -4.91 -3.93
C LYS A 51 2.09 -5.88 -5.02
N VAL A 52 1.44 -5.85 -6.19
CA VAL A 52 1.77 -6.77 -7.28
C VAL A 52 3.15 -6.44 -7.85
N MET A 53 3.98 -7.47 -7.99
CA MET A 53 5.32 -7.36 -8.54
C MET A 53 5.26 -7.14 -10.06
N ILE A 54 5.96 -6.11 -10.54
CA ILE A 54 6.22 -5.84 -11.96
C ILE A 54 7.73 -5.94 -12.16
N ASP A 55 8.19 -7.13 -12.50
CA ASP A 55 9.61 -7.40 -12.67
C ASP A 55 10.10 -7.03 -14.09
N GLY A 56 11.41 -7.08 -14.28
CA GLY A 56 12.03 -6.70 -15.55
C GLY A 56 11.65 -7.61 -16.72
N GLU A 57 11.36 -8.89 -16.45
CA GLU A 57 10.92 -9.84 -17.48
C GLU A 57 9.52 -9.49 -18.00
N ALA A 58 8.61 -9.13 -17.07
CA ALA A 58 7.28 -8.67 -17.44
C ALA A 58 7.34 -7.36 -18.25
N MET A 59 8.15 -6.37 -17.81
CA MET A 59 8.26 -5.08 -18.49
C MET A 59 8.79 -5.22 -19.94
N ARG A 60 9.74 -6.11 -20.18
CA ARG A 60 10.28 -6.35 -21.55
C ARG A 60 9.23 -6.90 -22.52
N GLN A 61 8.15 -7.48 -22.02
CA GLN A 61 7.04 -8.00 -22.83
C GLN A 61 5.94 -6.97 -23.06
N LEU A 62 6.08 -5.74 -22.51
CA LEU A 62 5.07 -4.69 -22.49
C LEU A 62 5.56 -3.43 -23.24
N PRO A 63 5.69 -3.46 -24.57
CA PRO A 63 6.30 -2.37 -25.34
C PRO A 63 5.52 -1.05 -25.30
N ASP A 64 4.23 -1.10 -24.96
CA ASP A 64 3.38 0.09 -24.86
C ASP A 64 3.42 0.77 -23.49
N LEU A 65 3.99 0.10 -22.47
CA LEU A 65 4.03 0.58 -21.09
C LEU A 65 4.99 1.76 -20.95
N LYS A 66 4.49 2.90 -20.48
CA LYS A 66 5.23 4.17 -20.35
C LYS A 66 5.34 4.66 -18.91
N LEU A 67 4.36 4.31 -18.08
CA LEU A 67 4.29 4.78 -16.70
C LEU A 67 3.82 3.67 -15.78
N ILE A 68 4.52 3.51 -14.65
CA ILE A 68 4.10 2.68 -13.53
C ILE A 68 3.85 3.60 -12.33
N CYS A 69 2.63 3.60 -11.81
CA CYS A 69 2.25 4.31 -10.59
C CYS A 69 2.18 3.32 -9.42
N VAL A 70 3.06 3.48 -8.45
CA VAL A 70 3.02 2.68 -7.22
C VAL A 70 2.14 3.38 -6.18
N ALA A 71 1.02 2.77 -5.82
CA ALA A 71 0.06 3.32 -4.84
C ALA A 71 0.56 3.15 -3.38
N ALA A 72 1.85 3.29 -3.16
CA ALA A 72 2.55 3.19 -1.88
C ALA A 72 3.80 4.08 -1.88
N THR A 73 4.41 4.27 -0.70
CA THR A 73 5.70 4.98 -0.59
C THR A 73 6.86 4.11 -1.09
N GLY A 74 6.90 2.82 -0.72
CA GLY A 74 7.94 1.88 -1.17
C GLY A 74 7.69 1.41 -2.60
N MET A 75 8.76 1.22 -3.37
CA MET A 75 8.72 0.78 -4.77
C MET A 75 9.40 -0.59 -4.98
N ASN A 76 9.51 -1.39 -3.92
CA ASN A 76 10.21 -2.70 -3.96
C ASN A 76 9.53 -3.74 -4.86
N ASN A 77 8.28 -3.48 -5.26
CA ASN A 77 7.51 -4.29 -6.18
C ASN A 77 7.77 -3.96 -7.66
N VAL A 78 8.68 -3.02 -7.96
CA VAL A 78 9.04 -2.67 -9.34
C VAL A 78 10.55 -2.76 -9.53
N ASP A 79 10.99 -3.39 -10.62
CA ASP A 79 12.40 -3.36 -11.03
C ASP A 79 12.73 -2.00 -11.66
N LEU A 80 13.23 -1.09 -10.82
CA LEU A 80 13.55 0.29 -11.21
C LEU A 80 14.70 0.37 -12.20
N VAL A 81 15.63 -0.60 -12.21
CA VAL A 81 16.75 -0.64 -13.12
C VAL A 81 16.25 -0.92 -14.53
N THR A 82 15.48 -1.99 -14.69
CA THR A 82 14.89 -2.35 -15.99
C THR A 82 13.88 -1.29 -16.47
N ALA A 83 13.07 -0.72 -15.58
CA ALA A 83 12.16 0.37 -15.95
C ALA A 83 12.92 1.54 -16.60
N LYS A 84 14.03 1.95 -15.99
CA LYS A 84 14.90 3.01 -16.52
C LYS A 84 15.51 2.66 -17.87
N GLU A 85 16.00 1.43 -18.03
CA GLU A 85 16.57 0.94 -19.32
C GLU A 85 15.55 0.98 -20.46
N LEU A 86 14.29 0.66 -20.15
CA LEU A 86 13.18 0.64 -21.11
C LEU A 86 12.51 2.00 -21.31
N GLY A 87 12.93 3.04 -20.57
CA GLY A 87 12.33 4.37 -20.62
C GLY A 87 10.94 4.44 -19.98
N ILE A 88 10.61 3.50 -19.09
CA ILE A 88 9.35 3.48 -18.34
C ILE A 88 9.52 4.38 -17.11
N GLU A 89 8.67 5.39 -16.98
CA GLU A 89 8.67 6.25 -15.80
C GLU A 89 8.01 5.53 -14.62
N VAL A 90 8.59 5.64 -13.41
CA VAL A 90 8.01 5.08 -12.19
C VAL A 90 7.74 6.21 -11.20
N LYS A 91 6.50 6.31 -10.72
CA LYS A 91 6.07 7.26 -9.69
C LYS A 91 5.49 6.53 -8.49
N ASN A 92 5.65 7.08 -7.31
CA ASN A 92 5.09 6.55 -6.07
C ASN A 92 4.33 7.63 -5.28
N ALA A 93 3.57 7.19 -4.28
CA ALA A 93 2.84 8.08 -3.38
C ALA A 93 3.73 8.51 -2.21
N VAL A 94 4.40 9.66 -2.34
CA VAL A 94 5.31 10.19 -1.32
C VAL A 94 4.54 10.92 -0.21
N GLY A 95 4.89 10.63 1.05
CA GLY A 95 4.50 11.44 2.21
C GLY A 95 3.06 11.27 2.69
N TYR A 96 2.22 10.46 2.06
CA TYR A 96 0.81 10.33 2.42
C TYR A 96 0.57 9.73 3.81
N SER A 97 1.50 8.95 4.34
CA SER A 97 1.38 8.25 5.63
C SER A 97 2.37 8.71 6.69
N THR A 98 3.14 9.76 6.44
CA THR A 98 4.24 10.19 7.34
C THR A 98 3.75 10.48 8.75
N SER A 99 2.69 11.29 8.91
CA SER A 99 2.11 11.59 10.22
C SER A 99 1.52 10.35 10.88
N ALA A 100 0.74 9.56 10.12
CA ALA A 100 0.12 8.34 10.66
C ALA A 100 1.15 7.32 11.16
N VAL A 101 2.27 7.14 10.45
CA VAL A 101 3.36 6.26 10.89
C VAL A 101 4.03 6.80 12.16
N ALA A 102 4.34 8.11 12.21
CA ALA A 102 4.94 8.73 13.37
C ALA A 102 4.03 8.65 14.61
N GLU A 103 2.75 8.96 14.46
CA GLU A 103 1.74 8.90 15.52
C GLU A 103 1.56 7.47 16.03
N THR A 104 1.44 6.49 15.14
CA THR A 104 1.32 5.08 15.53
C THR A 104 2.57 4.59 16.26
N THR A 105 3.75 4.99 15.81
CA THR A 105 5.02 4.65 16.48
C THR A 105 5.06 5.20 17.90
N LEU A 106 4.73 6.48 18.07
CA LEU A 106 4.68 7.12 19.39
C LEU A 106 3.60 6.50 20.27
N ALA A 107 2.40 6.28 19.74
CA ALA A 107 1.31 5.64 20.48
C ALA A 107 1.68 4.23 20.94
N SER A 108 2.33 3.43 20.10
CA SER A 108 2.81 2.10 20.46
C SER A 108 3.87 2.14 21.56
N ALA A 109 4.83 3.06 21.47
CA ALA A 109 5.84 3.25 22.50
C ALA A 109 5.22 3.65 23.86
N LEU A 110 4.27 4.58 23.85
CA LEU A 110 3.56 5.00 25.06
C LEU A 110 2.68 3.87 25.61
N ALA A 111 1.99 3.12 24.75
CA ALA A 111 1.16 2.00 25.17
C ALA A 111 1.99 0.91 25.88
N LEU A 112 3.18 0.61 25.38
CA LEU A 112 4.12 -0.32 26.01
C LEU A 112 4.67 0.24 27.34
N ALA A 113 5.16 1.48 27.34
CA ALA A 113 5.74 2.12 28.52
C ALA A 113 4.75 2.26 29.67
N ARG A 114 3.50 2.50 29.37
CA ARG A 114 2.42 2.71 30.36
C ARG A 114 1.57 1.47 30.60
N HIS A 115 1.94 0.31 30.03
CA HIS A 115 1.21 -0.96 30.16
C HIS A 115 -0.30 -0.86 29.86
N ILE A 116 -0.68 -0.05 28.85
CA ILE A 116 -2.10 0.29 28.59
C ILE A 116 -2.94 -0.97 28.37
N VAL A 117 -2.48 -1.93 27.58
CA VAL A 117 -3.22 -3.18 27.31
C VAL A 117 -3.42 -3.99 28.59
N TYR A 118 -2.37 -4.10 29.42
CA TYR A 118 -2.46 -4.80 30.70
C TYR A 118 -3.50 -4.16 31.64
N PHE A 119 -3.50 -2.83 31.74
CA PHE A 119 -4.45 -2.14 32.62
C PHE A 119 -5.85 -2.16 32.04
N ASP A 120 -6.03 -2.10 30.73
CA ASP A 120 -7.34 -2.26 30.09
C ASP A 120 -7.97 -3.61 30.48
N GLU A 121 -7.25 -4.71 30.32
CA GLU A 121 -7.68 -6.04 30.76
C GLU A 121 -7.95 -6.07 32.28
N TYR A 122 -7.06 -5.49 33.08
CA TYR A 122 -7.14 -5.47 34.53
C TYR A 122 -8.40 -4.78 35.04
N PHE A 123 -8.85 -3.71 34.38
CA PHE A 123 -10.10 -3.03 34.73
C PHE A 123 -11.33 -3.81 34.29
N HIS A 124 -11.29 -4.41 33.11
CA HIS A 124 -12.45 -5.10 32.53
C HIS A 124 -12.73 -6.47 33.16
N ASP A 125 -11.71 -7.18 33.63
CA ASP A 125 -11.88 -8.47 34.29
C ASP A 125 -12.20 -8.40 35.79
N GLY A 126 -12.37 -7.22 36.33
CA GLY A 126 -12.76 -6.95 37.72
C GLY A 126 -11.64 -7.06 38.74
N ARG A 127 -10.40 -7.29 38.32
CA ARG A 127 -9.24 -7.31 39.24
C ARG A 127 -9.07 -6.01 40.01
N TYR A 128 -9.36 -4.89 39.35
CA TYR A 128 -9.29 -3.58 40.00
C TYR A 128 -10.26 -3.44 41.16
N ALA A 129 -11.51 -3.89 41.01
CA ALA A 129 -12.55 -3.78 42.05
C ALA A 129 -12.22 -4.63 43.29
N ASN A 130 -11.38 -5.66 43.14
CA ASN A 130 -10.97 -6.56 44.21
C ASN A 130 -9.54 -6.31 44.71
N ALA A 131 -8.90 -5.23 44.27
CA ALA A 131 -7.53 -4.90 44.63
C ALA A 131 -7.44 -4.21 46.00
N ASP A 132 -6.59 -4.74 46.88
CA ASP A 132 -6.35 -4.17 48.22
C ASP A 132 -5.38 -2.95 48.22
N ARG A 133 -4.88 -2.56 47.06
CA ARG A 133 -3.85 -1.52 46.92
C ARG A 133 -4.22 -0.49 45.83
N ALA A 134 -3.91 0.79 46.14
CA ALA A 134 -3.93 1.83 45.12
C ALA A 134 -2.79 1.59 44.10
N PHE A 135 -3.09 1.78 42.81
CA PHE A 135 -2.10 1.73 41.76
C PHE A 135 -1.42 3.09 41.57
N CYS A 136 -0.10 3.10 41.54
CA CYS A 136 0.67 4.20 40.97
C CYS A 136 0.96 3.90 39.50
N PHE A 137 0.64 4.85 38.63
CA PHE A 137 0.94 4.82 37.20
C PHE A 137 2.24 5.57 36.88
N ASP A 138 3.25 5.44 37.75
CA ASP A 138 4.54 6.10 37.59
C ASP A 138 5.38 5.50 36.46
#